data_d2594c2c0ff784de89a5e0e04b87f445
#
_entry.id   d2594c2c0ff784de89a5e0e04b87f445
#
_cell.length_a   1.000
_cell.length_b   1.000
_cell.length_c   1.000
_cell.angle_alpha   90.00
_cell.angle_beta   90.00
_cell.angle_gamma   90.00
#
_symmetry.space_group_name_H-M   'P 1'
#
loop_
_entity.id
_entity.type
_entity.pdbx_description
1 polymer ?
#
loop_
_entity_poly.entity_id
_entity_poly.type
_entity_poly.pdbx_seq_one_letter_code
_entity_poly.pdbx_strand_id
1 'polypeptide(L)'
;MKDTAKKPILVIMAAGMGSRFGGLKQIEAVGPAGEAILDYSLFDAHRAGFETVVFIIKHAIEDAFKSTVGAHAEKAGLNVRYAYQELDILPEGFTVPEGRIKPWGTAHAILSAADVIDAPFAVINADDYYGRTCFELIYNYLSAGHTGPKYPWVMVGYLLGNTVSTNGSVSRG
;
A
#
# COMPACT_ATOMS: atom_id res chain seq x y z
N MET A 1 -1.47 -20.43 -26.92
CA MET A 1 -1.86 -19.08 -26.43
C MET A 1 -0.76 -18.65 -25.48
N LYS A 2 -0.05 -17.54 -25.73
CA LYS A 2 0.86 -16.97 -24.72
C LYS A 2 0.00 -16.49 -23.58
N ASP A 3 0.16 -17.13 -22.44
CA ASP A 3 -0.38 -16.65 -21.16
C ASP A 3 0.20 -15.24 -20.95
N THR A 4 -0.59 -14.21 -21.21
CA THR A 4 -0.14 -12.84 -20.99
C THR A 4 -0.07 -12.68 -19.49
N ALA A 5 1.15 -12.75 -18.95
CA ALA A 5 1.40 -12.56 -17.53
C ALA A 5 0.66 -11.30 -17.07
N LYS A 6 -0.18 -11.44 -16.05
CA LYS A 6 -0.93 -10.30 -15.48
C LYS A 6 0.06 -9.25 -15.00
N LYS A 7 -0.24 -7.98 -15.27
CA LYS A 7 0.58 -6.85 -14.79
C LYS A 7 0.62 -6.81 -13.28
N PRO A 8 1.76 -6.44 -12.67
CA PRO A 8 1.88 -6.29 -11.23
C PRO A 8 0.88 -5.29 -10.65
N ILE A 9 0.43 -5.59 -9.42
CA ILE A 9 -0.50 -4.76 -8.65
C ILE A 9 0.27 -4.02 -7.56
N LEU A 10 -0.06 -2.75 -7.31
CA LEU A 10 0.39 -2.03 -6.14
C LEU A 10 -0.63 -2.18 -5.01
N VAL A 11 -0.21 -2.70 -3.87
CA VAL A 11 -1.05 -2.84 -2.67
C VAL A 11 -0.61 -1.81 -1.63
N ILE A 12 -1.54 -1.03 -1.11
CA ILE A 12 -1.26 0.09 -0.22
C ILE A 12 -1.98 -0.11 1.11
N MET A 13 -1.21 -0.22 2.20
CA MET A 13 -1.73 -0.36 3.55
C MET A 13 -2.12 1.00 4.12
N ALA A 14 -3.41 1.33 4.11
CA ALA A 14 -3.97 2.59 4.58
C ALA A 14 -4.97 2.43 5.76
N ALA A 15 -5.11 1.23 6.32
CA ALA A 15 -5.98 0.95 7.45
C ALA A 15 -5.42 1.42 8.82
N GLY A 16 -4.16 1.89 8.85
CA GLY A 16 -3.51 2.39 10.07
C GLY A 16 -4.17 3.66 10.59
N MET A 17 -4.58 3.65 11.86
CA MET A 17 -5.06 4.86 12.55
C MET A 17 -3.85 5.68 12.99
N GLY A 18 -3.60 6.82 12.35
CA GLY A 18 -2.61 7.81 12.80
C GLY A 18 -2.99 8.41 14.15
N SER A 19 -2.89 7.62 15.23
CA SER A 19 -3.37 7.95 16.59
C SER A 19 -2.78 9.23 17.21
N ARG A 20 -1.74 9.81 16.60
CA ARG A 20 -1.04 11.00 17.12
C ARG A 20 -1.54 12.33 16.56
N PHE A 21 -2.38 12.33 15.51
CA PHE A 21 -2.76 13.54 14.77
C PHE A 21 -4.26 13.79 14.71
N GLY A 22 -5.11 12.98 15.38
CA GLY A 22 -6.56 13.22 15.45
C GLY A 22 -7.30 13.21 14.10
N GLY A 23 -6.63 12.89 12.99
CA GLY A 23 -7.16 12.91 11.62
C GLY A 23 -6.65 11.76 10.76
N LEU A 24 -7.17 11.66 9.55
CA LEU A 24 -6.76 10.70 8.53
C LEU A 24 -5.47 11.17 7.86
N LYS A 25 -4.31 10.83 8.42
CA LYS A 25 -2.99 11.20 7.87
C LYS A 25 -2.83 10.86 6.38
N GLN A 26 -3.49 9.82 5.95
CA GLN A 26 -3.36 9.29 4.59
C GLN A 26 -3.94 10.22 3.53
N ILE A 27 -4.83 11.13 3.94
CA ILE A 27 -5.50 12.10 3.05
C ILE A 27 -5.14 13.55 3.38
N GLU A 28 -4.22 13.78 4.34
CA GLU A 28 -3.77 15.13 4.68
C GLU A 28 -2.95 15.72 3.54
N ALA A 29 -3.33 16.93 3.13
CA ALA A 29 -2.65 17.63 2.06
C ALA A 29 -1.27 18.10 2.51
N VAL A 30 -0.23 17.72 1.76
CA VAL A 30 1.16 18.09 1.98
C VAL A 30 1.74 18.87 0.79
N GLY A 31 1.12 18.73 -0.38
CA GLY A 31 1.53 19.40 -1.61
C GLY A 31 0.81 20.74 -1.84
N PRO A 32 1.36 21.60 -2.72
CA PRO A 32 0.84 22.96 -2.96
C PRO A 32 -0.54 22.98 -3.65
N ALA A 33 -0.94 21.91 -4.33
CA ALA A 33 -2.25 21.77 -4.97
C ALA A 33 -3.20 20.83 -4.20
N GLY A 34 -2.86 20.49 -2.95
CA GLY A 34 -3.69 19.66 -2.08
C GLY A 34 -3.35 18.17 -2.15
N GLU A 35 -2.22 17.80 -2.75
CA GLU A 35 -1.79 16.40 -2.85
C GLU A 35 -1.44 15.85 -1.47
N ALA A 36 -1.91 14.63 -1.18
CA ALA A 36 -1.45 13.84 -0.06
C ALA A 36 -0.08 13.21 -0.38
N ILE A 37 0.67 12.77 0.66
CA ILE A 37 1.94 12.07 0.44
C ILE A 37 1.77 10.82 -0.45
N LEU A 38 0.61 10.18 -0.35
CA LEU A 38 0.28 9.00 -1.13
C LEU A 38 0.10 9.31 -2.63
N ASP A 39 -0.36 10.52 -2.99
CA ASP A 39 -0.51 10.91 -4.40
C ASP A 39 0.84 10.89 -5.14
N TYR A 40 1.93 11.26 -4.46
CA TYR A 40 3.28 11.16 -5.03
C TYR A 40 3.70 9.71 -5.26
N SER A 41 3.40 8.81 -4.33
CA SER A 41 3.65 7.38 -4.49
C SER A 41 2.84 6.77 -5.64
N LEU A 42 1.55 7.15 -5.78
CA LEU A 42 0.68 6.73 -6.88
C LEU A 42 1.21 7.22 -8.23
N PHE A 43 1.63 8.49 -8.31
CA PHE A 43 2.21 9.06 -9.52
C PHE A 43 3.47 8.31 -9.96
N ASP A 44 4.40 8.06 -9.05
CA ASP A 44 5.65 7.35 -9.37
C ASP A 44 5.40 5.88 -9.72
N ALA A 45 4.46 5.22 -9.04
CA ALA A 45 4.07 3.84 -9.36
C ALA A 45 3.41 3.74 -10.74
N HIS A 46 2.50 4.66 -11.08
CA HIS A 46 1.87 4.70 -12.40
C HIS A 46 2.90 4.90 -13.51
N ARG A 47 3.86 5.81 -13.33
CA ARG A 47 4.99 6.01 -14.25
C ARG A 47 5.87 4.79 -14.40
N ALA A 48 6.04 3.99 -13.34
CA ALA A 48 6.80 2.73 -13.37
C ALA A 48 6.06 1.61 -14.15
N GLY A 49 4.75 1.75 -14.37
CA GLY A 49 3.93 0.81 -15.13
C GLY A 49 2.83 0.10 -14.35
N PHE A 50 2.66 0.37 -13.04
CA PHE A 50 1.52 -0.13 -12.29
C PHE A 50 0.22 0.50 -12.83
N GLU A 51 -0.74 -0.33 -13.21
CA GLU A 51 -2.05 0.10 -13.71
C GLU A 51 -3.18 -0.19 -12.71
N THR A 52 -2.94 -1.08 -11.76
CA THR A 52 -3.92 -1.44 -10.72
C THR A 52 -3.35 -1.16 -9.35
N VAL A 53 -4.16 -0.52 -8.52
CA VAL A 53 -3.88 -0.29 -7.10
C VAL A 53 -4.97 -0.93 -6.24
N VAL A 54 -4.57 -1.56 -5.15
CA VAL A 54 -5.46 -2.08 -4.10
C VAL A 54 -5.22 -1.28 -2.83
N PHE A 55 -6.21 -0.56 -2.36
CA PHE A 55 -6.15 0.13 -1.08
C PHE A 55 -6.73 -0.76 0.02
N ILE A 56 -5.93 -1.05 1.05
CA ILE A 56 -6.40 -1.71 2.26
C ILE A 56 -6.77 -0.63 3.26
N ILE A 57 -8.05 -0.46 3.49
CA ILE A 57 -8.63 0.59 4.35
C ILE A 57 -9.50 -0.03 5.44
N LYS A 58 -10.16 0.80 6.24
CA LYS A 58 -11.28 0.42 7.11
C LYS A 58 -12.57 0.99 6.57
N HIS A 59 -13.69 0.32 6.80
CA HIS A 59 -15.01 0.86 6.44
C HIS A 59 -15.27 2.24 7.04
N ALA A 60 -14.77 2.48 8.25
CA ALA A 60 -14.94 3.77 8.94
C ALA A 60 -14.38 4.98 8.19
N ILE A 61 -13.45 4.79 7.24
CA ILE A 61 -12.82 5.87 6.47
C ILE A 61 -13.15 5.81 4.97
N GLU A 62 -13.98 4.87 4.55
CA GLU A 62 -14.20 4.53 3.14
C GLU A 62 -14.64 5.74 2.31
N ASP A 63 -15.69 6.44 2.73
CA ASP A 63 -16.24 7.57 1.96
C ASP A 63 -15.21 8.72 1.83
N ALA A 64 -14.55 9.08 2.93
CA ALA A 64 -13.54 10.11 2.93
C ALA A 64 -12.32 9.72 2.06
N PHE A 65 -11.89 8.46 2.13
CA PHE A 65 -10.76 7.97 1.34
C PHE A 65 -11.09 7.89 -0.15
N LYS A 66 -12.27 7.38 -0.51
CA LYS A 66 -12.73 7.28 -1.91
C LYS A 66 -12.89 8.65 -2.54
N SER A 67 -13.45 9.62 -1.81
CA SER A 67 -13.68 10.99 -2.34
C SER A 67 -12.40 11.83 -2.46
N THR A 68 -11.29 11.38 -1.91
CA THR A 68 -9.99 12.06 -1.94
C THR A 68 -8.96 11.24 -2.73
N VAL A 69 -8.10 10.50 -2.06
CA VAL A 69 -7.01 9.71 -2.68
C VAL A 69 -7.54 8.72 -3.72
N GLY A 70 -8.68 8.06 -3.45
CA GLY A 70 -9.31 7.17 -4.41
C GLY A 70 -9.66 7.88 -5.72
N ALA A 71 -10.33 9.03 -5.62
CA ALA A 71 -10.69 9.84 -6.78
C ALA A 71 -9.46 10.39 -7.54
N HIS A 72 -8.38 10.75 -6.82
CA HIS A 72 -7.12 11.16 -7.45
C HIS A 72 -6.49 10.00 -8.25
N ALA A 73 -6.47 8.80 -7.69
CA ALA A 73 -5.93 7.61 -8.34
C ALA A 73 -6.72 7.25 -9.63
N GLU A 74 -8.06 7.28 -9.57
CA GLU A 74 -8.93 7.03 -10.72
C GLU A 74 -8.75 8.10 -11.81
N LYS A 75 -8.69 9.38 -11.43
CA LYS A 75 -8.43 10.50 -12.34
C LYS A 75 -7.05 10.39 -13.01
N ALA A 76 -6.07 9.83 -12.33
CA ALA A 76 -4.75 9.55 -12.88
C ALA A 76 -4.73 8.33 -13.83
N GLY A 77 -5.83 7.61 -13.99
CA GLY A 77 -5.97 6.47 -14.90
C GLY A 77 -5.66 5.12 -14.27
N LEU A 78 -5.53 5.04 -12.95
CA LEU A 78 -5.34 3.78 -12.24
C LEU A 78 -6.66 3.03 -12.06
N ASN A 79 -6.61 1.70 -12.20
CA ASN A 79 -7.71 0.81 -11.83
C ASN A 79 -7.66 0.59 -10.31
N VAL A 80 -8.65 1.14 -9.59
CA VAL A 80 -8.69 1.13 -8.13
C VAL A 80 -9.55 -0.02 -7.62
N ARG A 81 -9.01 -0.78 -6.65
CA ARG A 81 -9.72 -1.81 -5.89
C ARG A 81 -9.56 -1.52 -4.40
N TYR A 82 -10.52 -2.00 -3.61
CA TYR A 82 -10.52 -1.81 -2.15
C TYR A 82 -10.58 -3.16 -1.45
N ALA A 83 -9.86 -3.26 -0.34
CA ALA A 83 -9.93 -4.34 0.63
C ALA A 83 -10.09 -3.74 2.04
N TYR A 84 -10.70 -4.48 2.96
CA TYR A 84 -11.05 -3.94 4.27
C TYR A 84 -10.38 -4.75 5.38
N GLN A 85 -9.52 -4.07 6.15
CA GLN A 85 -8.90 -4.65 7.34
C GLN A 85 -9.74 -4.33 8.57
N GLU A 86 -10.58 -5.29 8.99
CA GLU A 86 -11.38 -5.19 10.22
C GLU A 86 -10.88 -6.19 11.28
N LEU A 87 -11.19 -5.93 12.55
CA LEU A 87 -10.71 -6.75 13.66
C LEU A 87 -11.32 -8.15 13.69
N ASP A 88 -12.55 -8.28 13.25
CA ASP A 88 -13.38 -9.49 13.27
C ASP A 88 -13.19 -10.37 12.02
N ILE A 89 -12.52 -9.86 10.97
CA ILE A 89 -12.17 -10.65 9.79
C ILE A 89 -10.94 -11.48 10.12
N LEU A 90 -11.17 -12.66 10.67
CA LEU A 90 -10.13 -13.59 11.09
C LEU A 90 -10.28 -14.94 10.41
N PRO A 91 -9.18 -15.72 10.25
CA PRO A 91 -9.25 -17.09 9.82
C PRO A 91 -10.11 -17.93 10.76
N GLU A 92 -10.66 -19.02 10.24
CA GLU A 92 -11.47 -19.96 11.01
C GLU A 92 -10.73 -20.45 12.28
N GLY A 93 -11.44 -20.51 13.40
CA GLY A 93 -10.88 -20.93 14.69
C GLY A 93 -10.26 -19.80 15.53
N PHE A 94 -10.19 -18.58 15.02
CA PHE A 94 -9.70 -17.41 15.76
C PHE A 94 -10.82 -16.46 16.13
N THR A 95 -10.69 -15.84 17.29
CA THR A 95 -11.64 -14.83 17.80
C THR A 95 -10.89 -13.60 18.26
N VAL A 96 -11.57 -12.45 18.23
CA VAL A 96 -11.02 -11.20 18.77
C VAL A 96 -10.93 -11.28 20.28
N PRO A 97 -9.75 -11.13 20.92
CA PRO A 97 -9.65 -11.06 22.37
C PRO A 97 -10.44 -9.88 22.95
N GLU A 98 -11.00 -10.09 24.13
CA GLU A 98 -11.72 -9.04 24.84
C GLU A 98 -10.87 -7.78 25.01
N GLY A 99 -11.45 -6.61 24.75
CA GLY A 99 -10.78 -5.31 24.88
C GLY A 99 -9.79 -4.97 23.77
N ARG A 100 -9.62 -5.80 22.74
CA ARG A 100 -8.73 -5.47 21.62
C ARG A 100 -9.34 -4.43 20.69
N ILE A 101 -8.65 -3.29 20.55
CA ILE A 101 -9.02 -2.19 19.64
C ILE A 101 -7.98 -1.93 18.54
N LYS A 102 -6.75 -2.40 18.75
CA LYS A 102 -5.66 -2.21 17.77
C LYS A 102 -5.74 -3.22 16.63
N PRO A 103 -5.46 -2.81 15.37
CA PRO A 103 -5.41 -3.73 14.24
C PRO A 103 -4.34 -4.82 14.44
N TRP A 104 -4.47 -5.93 13.69
CA TRP A 104 -3.61 -7.10 13.83
C TRP A 104 -2.19 -6.93 13.29
N GLY A 105 -1.94 -5.95 12.47
CA GLY A 105 -0.64 -5.70 11.87
C GLY A 105 -0.63 -5.96 10.35
N THR A 106 0.58 -5.85 9.76
CA THR A 106 0.76 -5.80 8.30
C THR A 106 0.43 -7.10 7.59
N ALA A 107 0.79 -8.24 8.17
CA ALA A 107 0.46 -9.55 7.58
C ALA A 107 -1.06 -9.75 7.45
N HIS A 108 -1.82 -9.36 8.47
CA HIS A 108 -3.29 -9.43 8.43
C HIS A 108 -3.87 -8.43 7.41
N ALA A 109 -3.27 -7.24 7.29
CA ALA A 109 -3.68 -6.29 6.27
C ALA A 109 -3.55 -6.89 4.87
N ILE A 110 -2.41 -7.51 4.56
CA ILE A 110 -2.21 -8.16 3.26
C ILE A 110 -3.18 -9.32 3.06
N LEU A 111 -3.40 -10.13 4.09
CA LEU A 111 -4.34 -11.26 4.04
C LEU A 111 -5.77 -10.80 3.75
N SER A 112 -6.21 -9.66 4.30
CA SER A 112 -7.55 -9.11 4.03
C SER A 112 -7.75 -8.68 2.57
N ALA A 113 -6.68 -8.57 1.78
CA ALA A 113 -6.74 -8.25 0.36
C ALA A 113 -6.61 -9.50 -0.55
N ALA A 114 -6.56 -10.71 -0.02
CA ALA A 114 -6.30 -11.93 -0.78
C ALA A 114 -7.28 -12.13 -1.94
N ASP A 115 -8.57 -11.83 -1.75
CA ASP A 115 -9.62 -12.04 -2.76
C ASP A 115 -9.59 -11.02 -3.91
N VAL A 116 -8.88 -9.89 -3.73
CA VAL A 116 -8.79 -8.82 -4.73
C VAL A 116 -7.41 -8.71 -5.39
N ILE A 117 -6.44 -9.53 -4.95
CA ILE A 117 -5.09 -9.62 -5.51
C ILE A 117 -4.99 -10.87 -6.38
N ASP A 118 -4.90 -10.69 -7.69
CA ASP A 118 -4.91 -11.77 -8.67
C ASP A 118 -3.67 -11.78 -9.58
N ALA A 119 -2.59 -11.07 -9.20
CA ALA A 119 -1.33 -10.95 -9.92
C ALA A 119 -0.15 -10.81 -8.95
N PRO A 120 1.12 -10.88 -9.43
CA PRO A 120 2.26 -10.45 -8.62
C PRO A 120 2.05 -9.04 -8.07
N PHE A 121 2.48 -8.78 -6.84
CA PHE A 121 2.16 -7.50 -6.21
C PHE A 121 3.31 -6.95 -5.36
N ALA A 122 3.38 -5.62 -5.27
CA ALA A 122 4.21 -4.90 -4.32
C ALA A 122 3.35 -4.33 -3.20
N VAL A 123 3.90 -4.22 -1.98
CA VAL A 123 3.20 -3.65 -0.82
C VAL A 123 3.95 -2.43 -0.32
N ILE A 124 3.22 -1.34 -0.06
CA ILE A 124 3.75 -0.12 0.56
C ILE A 124 2.85 0.36 1.71
N ASN A 125 3.40 1.18 2.59
CA ASN A 125 2.64 1.95 3.57
C ASN A 125 2.08 3.23 2.92
N ALA A 126 0.90 3.65 3.32
CA ALA A 126 0.27 4.87 2.80
C ALA A 126 0.92 6.17 3.29
N ASP A 127 1.64 6.13 4.41
CA ASP A 127 2.26 7.29 5.08
C ASP A 127 3.78 7.39 4.86
N ASP A 128 4.34 6.54 4.01
CA ASP A 128 5.75 6.56 3.63
C ASP A 128 5.92 6.94 2.15
N TYR A 129 6.97 7.71 1.84
CA TYR A 129 7.40 7.98 0.48
C TYR A 129 8.66 7.19 0.13
N TYR A 130 8.57 6.36 -0.91
CA TYR A 130 9.61 5.40 -1.28
C TYR A 130 10.56 5.91 -2.37
N GLY A 131 10.19 6.99 -3.05
CA GLY A 131 10.95 7.53 -4.17
C GLY A 131 10.73 6.79 -5.50
N ARG A 132 10.89 7.51 -6.59
CA ARG A 132 10.62 7.06 -7.95
C ARG A 132 11.33 5.75 -8.32
N THR A 133 12.63 5.66 -8.06
CA THR A 133 13.46 4.51 -8.45
C THR A 133 13.00 3.21 -7.78
N CYS A 134 12.43 3.29 -6.56
CA CYS A 134 11.89 2.12 -5.88
C CYS A 134 10.78 1.45 -6.71
N PHE A 135 9.84 2.23 -7.22
CA PHE A 135 8.72 1.71 -8.02
C PHE A 135 9.19 1.12 -9.35
N GLU A 136 10.18 1.73 -10.01
CA GLU A 136 10.76 1.21 -11.25
C GLU A 136 11.45 -0.14 -11.01
N LEU A 137 12.25 -0.27 -9.94
CA LEU A 137 12.96 -1.51 -9.60
C LEU A 137 11.99 -2.65 -9.29
N ILE A 138 11.01 -2.40 -8.42
CA ILE A 138 10.07 -3.45 -8.00
C ILE A 138 9.13 -3.87 -9.12
N TYR A 139 8.65 -2.92 -9.95
CA TYR A 139 7.83 -3.22 -11.11
C TYR A 139 8.55 -4.10 -12.11
N ASN A 140 9.80 -3.74 -12.46
CA ASN A 140 10.61 -4.52 -13.38
C ASN A 140 10.87 -5.94 -12.86
N TYR A 141 11.18 -6.08 -11.57
CA TYR A 141 11.35 -7.38 -10.93
C TYR A 141 10.07 -8.22 -11.04
N LEU A 142 8.92 -7.69 -10.64
CA LEU A 142 7.65 -8.42 -10.66
C LEU A 142 7.18 -8.78 -12.08
N SER A 143 7.51 -7.95 -13.08
CA SER A 143 7.15 -8.16 -14.48
C SER A 143 8.05 -9.15 -15.21
N ALA A 144 9.26 -9.41 -14.71
CA ALA A 144 10.24 -10.27 -15.39
C ALA A 144 9.85 -11.75 -15.44
N GLY A 145 8.88 -12.18 -14.62
CA GLY A 145 8.55 -13.59 -14.45
C GLY A 145 9.70 -14.35 -13.79
N HIS A 146 9.43 -15.11 -12.74
CA HIS A 146 10.47 -15.81 -11.99
C HIS A 146 10.32 -17.32 -12.14
N THR A 147 11.38 -17.99 -12.61
CA THR A 147 11.50 -19.45 -12.69
C THR A 147 12.22 -20.05 -11.46
N GLY A 148 12.30 -19.29 -10.40
CA GLY A 148 12.99 -19.64 -9.16
C GLY A 148 12.12 -20.35 -8.12
N PRO A 149 12.37 -20.11 -6.82
CA PRO A 149 11.64 -20.75 -5.73
C PRO A 149 10.13 -20.44 -5.80
N LYS A 150 9.32 -21.34 -5.22
CA LYS A 150 7.85 -21.30 -5.25
C LYS A 150 7.27 -19.92 -4.81
N TYR A 151 7.98 -19.24 -3.91
CA TYR A 151 7.59 -17.93 -3.38
C TYR A 151 8.78 -16.97 -3.45
N PRO A 152 9.03 -16.32 -4.60
CA PRO A 152 10.09 -15.33 -4.72
C PRO A 152 9.67 -14.04 -3.99
N TRP A 153 10.45 -13.66 -3.00
CA TRP A 153 10.28 -12.40 -2.26
C TRP A 153 11.39 -11.44 -2.64
N VAL A 154 11.06 -10.16 -2.74
CA VAL A 154 12.03 -9.10 -2.98
C VAL A 154 11.70 -7.88 -2.11
N MET A 155 12.72 -7.16 -1.71
CA MET A 155 12.62 -5.91 -0.98
C MET A 155 13.64 -4.92 -1.53
N VAL A 156 13.23 -3.67 -1.70
CA VAL A 156 14.14 -2.60 -2.12
C VAL A 156 14.89 -2.09 -0.89
N GLY A 157 16.23 -2.22 -0.91
CA GLY A 157 17.10 -1.70 0.14
C GLY A 157 17.49 -0.24 -0.10
N TYR A 158 17.64 0.52 0.98
CA TYR A 158 18.09 1.91 0.96
C TYR A 158 19.41 2.05 1.68
N LEU A 159 20.29 2.94 1.18
CA LEU A 159 21.50 3.30 1.91
C LEU A 159 21.11 4.02 3.20
N LEU A 160 21.58 3.51 4.35
CA LEU A 160 21.22 4.03 5.66
C LEU A 160 21.45 5.54 5.78
N GLY A 161 22.56 6.05 5.24
CA GLY A 161 22.87 7.49 5.26
C GLY A 161 21.84 8.38 4.57
N ASN A 162 21.02 7.82 3.65
CA ASN A 162 19.98 8.54 2.94
C ASN A 162 18.61 8.46 3.65
N THR A 163 18.50 7.71 4.74
CA THR A 163 17.25 7.50 5.49
C THR A 163 17.24 8.19 6.86
N VAL A 164 18.34 8.81 7.25
CA VAL A 164 18.47 9.52 8.53
C VAL A 164 18.04 10.98 8.41
N SER A 165 17.58 11.56 9.51
CA SER A 165 17.19 12.97 9.61
C SER A 165 17.94 13.67 10.75
N THR A 166 18.27 14.94 10.57
CA THR A 166 18.81 15.81 11.62
C THR A 166 17.73 16.22 12.64
N ASN A 167 16.45 15.99 12.32
CA ASN A 167 15.30 16.44 13.12
C ASN A 167 14.80 15.36 14.12
N GLY A 168 15.66 14.43 14.50
CA GLY A 168 15.34 13.40 15.48
C GLY A 168 15.52 11.97 14.96
N SER A 169 15.25 10.99 15.82
CA SER A 169 15.34 9.57 15.49
C SER A 169 14.10 9.12 14.70
N VAL A 170 14.31 8.26 13.71
CA VAL A 170 13.25 7.56 12.98
C VAL A 170 13.41 6.05 13.17
N SER A 171 12.29 5.35 13.41
CA SER A 171 12.27 3.89 13.42
C SER A 171 11.83 3.40 12.04
N ARG A 172 12.73 2.70 11.37
CA ARG A 172 12.48 2.05 10.08
C ARG A 172 12.85 0.58 10.18
N GLY A 173 12.06 -0.26 9.55
CA GLY A 173 12.34 -1.69 9.43
C GLY A 173 13.33 -1.99 8.30
#